data_f481dd356d2425cd49ef1481c51619cc
#
_entry.id   f481dd356d2425cd49ef1481c51619cc
#
_cell.length_a   1.000
_cell.length_b   1.000
_cell.length_c   1.000
_cell.angle_alpha   90.00
_cell.angle_beta   90.00
_cell.angle_gamma   90.00
#
_symmetry.space_group_name_H-M   'P 1'
#
loop_
_entity.id
_entity.type
_entity.pdbx_description
1 polymer ?
#
loop_
_entity_poly.entity_id
_entity_poly.type
_entity_poly.pdbx_seq_one_letter_code
_entity_poly.pdbx_strand_id
1 'polypeptide(L)'
;SIPRGGVIVSVGSTEGFGYQPLVSAGGTATVSVAGTISAISIGNSGSGYRSGVQVVNVGVALSSTSTPTIEFIGTASVSNGSIVSIAITNPGTGYTSTNPPYVIFDDPLSYSNIPLIYSSSSSGVGTQAKVNIVVGQGSSVIDFEIINTGYGYGDEQILTVPIGGITGIPTTGSSFNEFQLTIQKTFVDKFTGWAIGELQVLDSIDDQFDGTKIAFQTKNQAGNLISILSSKGSNINVQDTLLIFINDVLQVPGKGYTFPGGSIITFA
;
A
#
# COMPACT_ATOMS: atom_id res chain seq x y z
N SER A 1 -9.34 16.82 -13.13
CA SER A 1 -8.90 16.69 -11.74
C SER A 1 -7.95 15.52 -11.65
N ILE A 2 -6.67 15.79 -11.52
CA ILE A 2 -5.65 14.78 -11.27
C ILE A 2 -5.85 14.33 -9.81
N PRO A 3 -6.02 13.04 -9.52
CA PRO A 3 -6.06 12.58 -8.15
C PRO A 3 -4.74 12.94 -7.47
N ARG A 4 -4.77 13.82 -6.51
CA ARG A 4 -3.61 14.09 -5.66
C ARG A 4 -3.42 12.86 -4.78
N GLY A 5 -2.61 11.91 -5.25
CA GLY A 5 -2.18 10.78 -4.46
C GLY A 5 -1.33 11.29 -3.31
N GLY A 6 -1.83 11.18 -2.10
CA GLY A 6 -1.00 11.30 -0.92
C GLY A 6 -0.20 10.01 -0.79
N VAL A 7 1.08 10.08 -0.60
CA VAL A 7 1.89 8.94 -0.18
C VAL A 7 2.80 9.36 0.94
N ILE A 8 2.79 8.65 1.80
CA ILE A 8 3.31 8.30 3.04
C ILE A 8 4.82 8.11 2.94
N VAL A 9 5.62 8.32 3.94
CA VAL A 9 5.49 7.96 5.31
C VAL A 9 6.83 8.12 5.98
N SER A 10 6.89 8.77 7.01
CA SER A 10 7.85 8.43 8.03
C SER A 10 7.07 7.85 9.19
N VAL A 11 7.58 6.78 9.80
CA VAL A 11 7.07 6.31 11.08
C VAL A 11 7.24 7.46 12.06
N GLY A 12 6.14 7.99 12.56
CA GLY A 12 6.18 8.93 13.65
C GLY A 12 6.94 8.28 14.82
N SER A 13 7.53 9.08 15.67
CA SER A 13 8.39 8.65 16.78
C SER A 13 7.69 7.80 17.87
N THR A 14 6.47 7.33 17.64
CA THR A 14 5.69 6.53 18.59
C THR A 14 5.38 5.17 17.99
N GLU A 15 6.08 4.15 18.47
CA GLU A 15 5.88 2.75 18.08
C GLU A 15 4.51 2.20 18.49
N GLY A 16 3.74 2.97 19.26
CA GLY A 16 2.47 2.54 19.84
C GLY A 16 2.65 1.39 20.84
N PHE A 17 1.79 1.30 21.82
CA PHE A 17 1.76 0.18 22.76
C PHE A 17 0.36 -0.03 23.32
N GLY A 18 0.17 -1.23 23.93
CA GLY A 18 -1.10 -1.62 24.52
C GLY A 18 -2.02 -2.36 23.55
N TYR A 19 -1.53 -2.68 22.35
CA TYR A 19 -2.24 -3.55 21.41
C TYR A 19 -2.18 -5.01 21.85
N GLN A 20 -3.21 -5.77 21.51
CA GLN A 20 -3.19 -7.22 21.75
C GLN A 20 -2.16 -7.89 20.83
N PRO A 21 -1.19 -8.64 21.34
CA PRO A 21 -0.28 -9.43 20.54
C PRO A 21 -1.00 -10.43 19.63
N LEU A 22 -0.35 -10.83 18.55
CA LEU A 22 -0.80 -11.98 17.76
C LEU A 22 -0.70 -13.24 18.65
N VAL A 23 -1.76 -14.01 18.69
CA VAL A 23 -1.83 -15.23 19.49
C VAL A 23 -2.33 -16.37 18.63
N SER A 24 -1.56 -17.46 18.55
CA SER A 24 -1.99 -18.67 17.85
C SER A 24 -3.19 -19.31 18.53
N ALA A 25 -4.11 -19.81 17.74
CA ALA A 25 -5.26 -20.54 18.24
C ALA A 25 -4.81 -21.88 18.88
N GLY A 26 -5.61 -22.36 19.80
CA GLY A 26 -5.38 -23.63 20.45
C GLY A 26 -6.68 -24.43 20.63
N GLY A 27 -6.59 -25.74 20.59
CA GLY A 27 -7.75 -26.59 20.70
C GLY A 27 -7.41 -28.01 21.21
N THR A 28 -8.45 -28.79 21.40
CA THR A 28 -8.35 -30.20 21.80
C THR A 28 -9.09 -31.08 20.82
N ALA A 29 -8.50 -32.21 20.47
CA ALA A 29 -9.11 -33.22 19.61
C ALA A 29 -9.90 -34.24 20.42
N THR A 30 -11.10 -34.59 19.95
CA THR A 30 -11.86 -35.73 20.47
C THR A 30 -11.68 -36.89 19.50
N VAL A 31 -11.18 -38.01 19.99
CA VAL A 31 -10.97 -39.22 19.22
C VAL A 31 -12.12 -40.20 19.48
N SER A 32 -12.71 -40.71 18.42
CA SER A 32 -13.78 -41.73 18.47
C SER A 32 -13.23 -43.09 18.86
N VAL A 33 -14.13 -43.99 19.20
CA VAL A 33 -13.80 -45.42 19.45
C VAL A 33 -13.16 -46.10 18.21
N ALA A 34 -13.50 -45.63 17.01
CA ALA A 34 -12.93 -46.12 15.77
C ALA A 34 -11.53 -45.56 15.46
N GLY A 35 -10.96 -44.73 16.33
CA GLY A 35 -9.64 -44.13 16.13
C GLY A 35 -9.61 -42.98 15.12
N THR A 36 -10.73 -42.31 14.89
CA THR A 36 -10.84 -41.14 14.04
C THR A 36 -11.04 -39.87 14.87
N ILE A 37 -10.64 -38.71 14.40
CA ILE A 37 -10.96 -37.44 15.07
C ILE A 37 -12.38 -37.04 14.73
N SER A 38 -13.27 -37.10 15.74
CA SER A 38 -14.69 -36.80 15.58
C SER A 38 -15.04 -35.33 15.79
N ALA A 39 -14.25 -34.61 16.57
CA ALA A 39 -14.43 -33.17 16.79
C ALA A 39 -13.12 -32.50 17.22
N ILE A 40 -13.04 -31.20 17.01
CA ILE A 40 -12.04 -30.33 17.58
C ILE A 40 -12.76 -29.21 18.33
N SER A 41 -12.45 -29.07 19.63
CA SER A 41 -12.95 -27.97 20.46
C SER A 41 -11.92 -26.86 20.52
N ILE A 42 -12.34 -25.65 20.19
CA ILE A 42 -11.50 -24.45 20.26
C ILE A 42 -11.40 -24.02 21.72
N GLY A 43 -10.22 -24.10 22.31
CA GLY A 43 -9.96 -23.65 23.69
C GLY A 43 -9.49 -22.18 23.74
N ASN A 44 -8.73 -21.78 22.71
CA ASN A 44 -8.29 -20.41 22.48
C ASN A 44 -8.51 -20.07 21.01
N SER A 45 -9.29 -19.04 20.72
CA SER A 45 -9.60 -18.61 19.36
C SER A 45 -8.44 -17.91 18.65
N GLY A 46 -7.38 -17.55 19.36
CA GLY A 46 -6.26 -16.77 18.84
C GLY A 46 -6.64 -15.36 18.45
N SER A 47 -5.68 -14.63 17.90
CA SER A 47 -5.87 -13.26 17.39
C SER A 47 -4.91 -12.96 16.25
N GLY A 48 -5.32 -12.11 15.31
CA GLY A 48 -4.49 -11.71 14.17
C GLY A 48 -4.59 -12.63 12.94
N TYR A 49 -5.61 -13.47 12.87
CA TYR A 49 -5.93 -14.23 11.68
C TYR A 49 -6.63 -13.37 10.62
N ARG A 50 -6.26 -13.52 9.35
CA ARG A 50 -6.82 -12.72 8.24
C ARG A 50 -8.13 -13.32 7.72
N SER A 51 -9.25 -12.68 8.04
CA SER A 51 -10.57 -13.07 7.54
C SER A 51 -10.65 -12.97 6.01
N GLY A 52 -11.08 -14.05 5.35
CA GLY A 52 -11.30 -14.08 3.89
C GLY A 52 -10.04 -14.12 3.02
N VAL A 53 -8.86 -14.05 3.61
CA VAL A 53 -7.57 -14.07 2.90
C VAL A 53 -6.71 -15.25 3.31
N GLN A 54 -6.65 -15.53 4.61
CA GLN A 54 -5.87 -16.64 5.14
C GLN A 54 -6.74 -17.89 5.22
N VAL A 55 -6.30 -18.97 4.56
CA VAL A 55 -6.81 -20.31 4.81
C VAL A 55 -6.02 -20.86 5.97
N VAL A 56 -6.67 -21.00 7.13
CA VAL A 56 -6.04 -21.55 8.32
C VAL A 56 -6.20 -23.08 8.29
N ASN A 57 -5.10 -23.78 8.05
CA ASN A 57 -5.09 -25.22 8.13
C ASN A 57 -5.08 -25.66 9.59
N VAL A 58 -5.78 -26.74 9.86
CA VAL A 58 -5.83 -27.38 11.16
C VAL A 58 -5.28 -28.78 10.99
N GLY A 59 -4.16 -29.01 11.67
CA GLY A 59 -3.50 -30.30 11.73
C GLY A 59 -3.52 -30.86 13.13
N VAL A 60 -2.92 -32.02 13.31
CA VAL A 60 -2.70 -32.63 14.62
C VAL A 60 -1.27 -33.18 14.72
N ALA A 61 -0.60 -32.87 15.81
CA ALA A 61 0.69 -33.49 16.13
C ALA A 61 0.50 -34.66 17.06
N LEU A 62 1.24 -35.71 16.80
CA LEU A 62 1.19 -36.93 17.59
C LEU A 62 1.83 -36.70 18.96
N SER A 63 1.15 -37.15 20.00
CA SER A 63 1.81 -37.53 21.21
C SER A 63 2.55 -38.86 20.98
N SER A 64 3.72 -39.03 21.45
CA SER A 64 4.83 -39.91 21.12
C SER A 64 4.57 -41.41 20.81
N THR A 65 3.35 -41.88 20.67
CA THR A 65 3.05 -43.33 20.52
C THR A 65 1.98 -43.67 19.45
N SER A 66 1.36 -42.71 18.81
CA SER A 66 0.35 -42.94 17.79
C SER A 66 0.90 -42.64 16.39
N THR A 67 0.96 -43.61 15.50
CA THR A 67 1.21 -43.39 14.08
C THR A 67 -0.13 -43.46 13.35
N PRO A 68 -0.69 -42.33 12.86
CA PRO A 68 -1.93 -42.40 12.09
C PRO A 68 -1.68 -43.16 10.81
N THR A 69 -2.65 -44.00 10.44
CA THR A 69 -2.62 -44.65 9.13
C THR A 69 -3.05 -43.68 8.03
N ILE A 70 -3.93 -42.75 8.38
CA ILE A 70 -4.38 -41.64 7.53
C ILE A 70 -4.35 -40.38 8.39
N GLU A 71 -3.73 -39.32 7.86
CA GLU A 71 -3.62 -38.05 8.58
C GLU A 71 -4.96 -37.31 8.62
N PHE A 72 -5.16 -36.56 9.70
CA PHE A 72 -6.25 -35.62 9.85
C PHE A 72 -6.02 -34.38 8.98
N ILE A 73 -7.09 -33.90 8.33
CA ILE A 73 -7.09 -32.64 7.59
C ILE A 73 -8.33 -31.84 7.98
N GLY A 74 -8.10 -30.60 8.40
CA GLY A 74 -9.16 -29.66 8.71
C GLY A 74 -8.83 -28.24 8.25
N THR A 75 -9.84 -27.39 8.20
CA THR A 75 -9.71 -25.97 7.92
C THR A 75 -10.52 -25.17 8.94
N ALA A 76 -10.04 -24.00 9.29
CA ALA A 76 -10.73 -23.11 10.24
C ALA A 76 -11.35 -21.91 9.51
N SER A 77 -12.51 -21.49 10.00
CA SER A 77 -13.13 -20.23 9.59
C SER A 77 -12.71 -19.12 10.53
N VAL A 78 -12.37 -17.97 9.97
CA VAL A 78 -11.91 -16.78 10.68
C VAL A 78 -12.99 -15.69 10.65
N SER A 79 -13.27 -15.09 11.78
CA SER A 79 -14.10 -13.91 11.90
C SER A 79 -13.48 -12.93 12.90
N ASN A 80 -13.43 -11.64 12.53
CA ASN A 80 -12.84 -10.59 13.37
C ASN A 80 -11.44 -10.92 13.93
N GLY A 81 -10.61 -11.54 13.10
CA GLY A 81 -9.24 -11.89 13.47
C GLY A 81 -9.09 -13.12 14.38
N SER A 82 -10.15 -13.86 14.66
CA SER A 82 -10.14 -15.04 15.53
C SER A 82 -10.77 -16.25 14.85
N ILE A 83 -10.36 -17.45 15.26
CA ILE A 83 -10.95 -18.70 14.79
C ILE A 83 -12.33 -18.89 15.43
N VAL A 84 -13.36 -19.11 14.62
CA VAL A 84 -14.76 -19.26 15.09
C VAL A 84 -15.32 -20.65 14.88
N SER A 85 -14.82 -21.39 13.90
CA SER A 85 -15.26 -22.78 13.66
C SER A 85 -14.21 -23.58 12.91
N ILE A 86 -14.32 -24.90 12.95
CA ILE A 86 -13.43 -25.83 12.27
C ILE A 86 -14.27 -26.79 11.43
N ALA A 87 -13.89 -26.93 10.18
CA ALA A 87 -14.44 -27.91 9.27
C ALA A 87 -13.45 -29.09 9.15
N ILE A 88 -13.90 -30.30 9.47
CA ILE A 88 -13.11 -31.52 9.29
C ILE A 88 -13.30 -32.00 7.86
N THR A 89 -12.23 -31.98 7.07
CA THR A 89 -12.23 -32.48 5.68
C THR A 89 -11.88 -33.96 5.63
N ASN A 90 -10.94 -34.38 6.45
CA ASN A 90 -10.58 -35.79 6.62
C ASN A 90 -10.36 -36.07 8.11
N PRO A 91 -11.15 -36.97 8.73
CA PRO A 91 -11.01 -37.28 10.16
C PRO A 91 -9.76 -38.09 10.51
N GLY A 92 -9.04 -38.59 9.50
CA GLY A 92 -7.90 -39.47 9.70
C GLY A 92 -8.25 -40.79 10.38
N THR A 93 -7.27 -41.66 10.59
CA THR A 93 -7.43 -42.95 11.34
C THR A 93 -6.15 -43.31 12.05
N GLY A 94 -6.28 -44.13 13.10
CA GLY A 94 -5.14 -44.61 13.90
C GLY A 94 -4.82 -43.78 15.14
N TYR A 95 -5.70 -42.86 15.50
CA TYR A 95 -5.57 -42.09 16.75
C TYR A 95 -6.12 -42.84 17.95
N THR A 96 -5.64 -42.51 19.15
CA THR A 96 -6.07 -43.11 20.40
C THR A 96 -6.72 -42.10 21.34
N SER A 97 -7.84 -42.48 21.97
CA SER A 97 -8.55 -41.61 22.92
C SER A 97 -7.84 -41.47 24.27
N THR A 98 -7.00 -42.44 24.62
CA THR A 98 -6.20 -42.40 25.85
C THR A 98 -5.05 -41.39 25.78
N ASN A 99 -4.63 -41.04 24.58
CA ASN A 99 -3.58 -40.07 24.32
C ASN A 99 -3.92 -39.29 23.04
N PRO A 100 -4.91 -38.37 23.12
CA PRO A 100 -5.36 -37.65 21.96
C PRO A 100 -4.24 -36.77 21.40
N PRO A 101 -4.20 -36.56 20.05
CA PRO A 101 -3.17 -35.71 19.43
C PRO A 101 -3.36 -34.25 19.82
N TYR A 102 -2.26 -33.49 19.79
CA TYR A 102 -2.31 -32.04 19.95
C TYR A 102 -2.87 -31.41 18.66
N VAL A 103 -3.73 -30.42 18.82
CA VAL A 103 -4.25 -29.64 17.67
C VAL A 103 -3.30 -28.51 17.37
N ILE A 104 -2.96 -28.38 16.08
CA ILE A 104 -2.07 -27.34 15.58
C ILE A 104 -2.86 -26.53 14.57
N PHE A 105 -2.82 -25.22 14.72
CA PHE A 105 -3.34 -24.25 13.75
C PHE A 105 -2.17 -23.54 13.05
N ASP A 106 -2.34 -23.13 11.82
CA ASP A 106 -1.41 -22.19 11.21
C ASP A 106 -1.34 -20.92 12.07
N ASP A 107 -0.18 -20.29 12.09
CA ASP A 107 0.04 -19.07 12.88
C ASP A 107 -0.74 -17.87 12.28
N PRO A 108 -1.18 -16.94 13.14
CA PRO A 108 -1.76 -15.69 12.69
C PRO A 108 -0.71 -14.82 11.98
N LEU A 109 -1.13 -14.09 10.93
CA LEU A 109 -0.21 -13.29 10.13
C LEU A 109 -0.15 -11.83 10.55
N SER A 110 -1.31 -11.19 10.75
CA SER A 110 -1.40 -9.77 11.12
C SER A 110 -2.85 -9.39 11.38
N TYR A 111 -3.08 -8.30 12.10
CA TYR A 111 -4.34 -7.59 12.02
C TYR A 111 -4.44 -6.93 10.66
N SER A 112 -5.53 -7.11 9.95
CA SER A 112 -5.64 -6.69 8.55
C SER A 112 -6.75 -5.70 8.30
N ASN A 113 -6.56 -4.88 7.25
CA ASN A 113 -7.56 -3.95 6.76
C ASN A 113 -7.96 -2.90 7.81
N ILE A 114 -7.06 -2.58 8.73
CA ILE A 114 -7.31 -1.60 9.80
C ILE A 114 -7.35 -0.20 9.19
N PRO A 115 -8.47 0.54 9.34
CA PRO A 115 -8.56 1.90 8.86
C PRO A 115 -7.72 2.84 9.73
N LEU A 116 -6.92 3.70 9.10
CA LEU A 116 -6.19 4.74 9.80
C LEU A 116 -7.12 5.93 10.07
N ILE A 117 -7.10 6.43 11.29
CA ILE A 117 -7.91 7.59 11.69
C ILE A 117 -7.05 8.83 11.90
N TYR A 118 -7.64 9.99 11.73
CA TYR A 118 -7.01 11.26 12.06
C TYR A 118 -6.93 11.48 13.57
N SER A 119 -5.79 11.95 14.04
CA SER A 119 -5.65 12.39 15.42
C SER A 119 -6.23 13.80 15.67
N SER A 120 -6.56 14.54 14.63
CA SER A 120 -7.18 15.86 14.73
C SER A 120 -8.41 15.99 13.83
N SER A 121 -9.42 16.71 14.33
CA SER A 121 -10.77 16.87 13.81
C SER A 121 -10.91 17.70 12.52
N SER A 122 -9.96 17.70 11.63
CA SER A 122 -10.16 18.31 10.31
C SER A 122 -10.77 17.29 9.36
N SER A 123 -12.00 17.57 8.98
CA SER A 123 -12.82 16.80 8.03
C SER A 123 -12.15 16.68 6.66
N GLY A 124 -11.23 15.73 6.52
CA GLY A 124 -10.70 15.34 5.22
C GLY A 124 -11.74 14.49 4.49
N VAL A 125 -12.33 15.02 3.45
CA VAL A 125 -13.21 14.28 2.53
C VAL A 125 -12.31 13.45 1.61
N GLY A 126 -11.89 12.29 2.05
CA GLY A 126 -11.04 11.41 1.26
C GLY A 126 -11.33 9.94 1.52
N THR A 127 -10.78 9.06 0.70
CA THR A 127 -10.79 7.63 0.99
C THR A 127 -9.80 7.34 2.10
N GLN A 128 -10.25 6.65 3.14
CA GLN A 128 -9.46 6.32 4.31
C GLN A 128 -8.33 5.36 3.96
N ALA A 129 -7.12 5.68 4.42
CA ALA A 129 -5.97 4.79 4.32
C ALA A 129 -6.18 3.55 5.19
N LYS A 130 -5.60 2.42 4.79
CA LYS A 130 -5.71 1.16 5.50
C LYS A 130 -4.38 0.45 5.59
N VAL A 131 -4.16 -0.23 6.70
CA VAL A 131 -2.92 -0.95 6.99
C VAL A 131 -3.18 -2.38 7.48
N ASN A 132 -2.21 -3.23 7.26
CA ASN A 132 -2.03 -4.47 8.01
C ASN A 132 -0.97 -4.22 9.09
N ILE A 133 -1.16 -4.74 10.28
CA ILE A 133 -0.27 -4.50 11.43
C ILE A 133 0.11 -5.82 12.09
N VAL A 134 1.38 -5.97 12.39
CA VAL A 134 1.92 -7.05 13.21
C VAL A 134 2.20 -6.51 14.61
N VAL A 135 1.57 -7.10 15.60
CA VAL A 135 1.77 -6.75 17.01
C VAL A 135 2.60 -7.84 17.68
N GLY A 136 3.74 -7.45 18.20
CA GLY A 136 4.65 -8.35 18.91
C GLY A 136 4.20 -8.69 20.33
N GLN A 137 4.90 -9.64 20.96
CA GLN A 137 4.60 -10.09 22.33
C GLN A 137 4.72 -8.97 23.38
N GLY A 138 5.46 -7.90 23.07
CA GLY A 138 5.55 -6.69 23.91
C GLY A 138 4.36 -5.75 23.78
N SER A 139 3.28 -6.14 23.09
CA SER A 139 2.08 -5.30 22.85
C SER A 139 2.35 -4.04 22.02
N SER A 140 3.47 -3.98 21.32
CA SER A 140 3.85 -2.90 20.41
C SER A 140 3.76 -3.32 18.96
N VAL A 141 3.54 -2.37 18.07
CA VAL A 141 3.60 -2.60 16.62
C VAL A 141 5.06 -2.82 16.21
N ILE A 142 5.35 -3.97 15.63
CA ILE A 142 6.70 -4.37 15.19
C ILE A 142 6.87 -4.33 13.68
N ASP A 143 5.75 -4.39 12.94
CA ASP A 143 5.75 -4.28 11.48
C ASP A 143 4.38 -3.80 10.99
N PHE A 144 4.35 -3.17 9.81
CA PHE A 144 3.11 -2.73 9.19
C PHE A 144 3.24 -2.68 7.66
N GLU A 145 2.13 -2.85 6.98
CA GLU A 145 2.02 -2.76 5.53
C GLU A 145 0.84 -1.86 5.17
N ILE A 146 1.07 -0.84 4.34
CA ILE A 146 -0.01 -0.01 3.83
C ILE A 146 -0.65 -0.69 2.63
N ILE A 147 -1.89 -1.14 2.80
CA ILE A 147 -2.65 -1.84 1.75
C ILE A 147 -3.53 -0.89 0.92
N ASN A 148 -3.82 0.28 1.45
CA ASN A 148 -4.51 1.35 0.75
C ASN A 148 -4.01 2.69 1.28
N THR A 149 -3.48 3.52 0.40
CA THR A 149 -2.93 4.83 0.78
C THR A 149 -4.01 5.87 1.09
N GLY A 150 -5.25 5.63 0.63
CA GLY A 150 -6.28 6.66 0.70
C GLY A 150 -5.95 7.90 -0.13
N TYR A 151 -6.71 8.96 0.05
CA TYR A 151 -6.44 10.28 -0.55
C TYR A 151 -7.12 11.40 0.24
N GLY A 152 -6.71 12.63 -0.02
CA GLY A 152 -7.29 13.81 0.63
C GLY A 152 -6.52 14.26 1.88
N TYR A 153 -5.36 13.67 2.16
CA TYR A 153 -4.52 14.01 3.30
C TYR A 153 -3.67 15.25 3.01
N GLY A 154 -3.41 16.02 4.06
CA GLY A 154 -2.43 17.12 4.05
C GLY A 154 -1.03 16.65 4.43
N ASP A 155 -0.06 17.51 4.19
CA ASP A 155 1.32 17.30 4.63
C ASP A 155 1.41 17.38 6.16
N GLU A 156 2.32 16.59 6.74
CA GLU A 156 2.54 16.47 8.18
C GLU A 156 1.31 16.01 9.00
N GLN A 157 0.24 15.57 8.35
CA GLN A 157 -0.89 15.01 9.07
C GLN A 157 -0.52 13.69 9.74
N ILE A 158 -0.99 13.50 10.96
CA ILE A 158 -0.79 12.29 11.73
C ILE A 158 -2.01 11.40 11.59
N LEU A 159 -1.77 10.18 11.16
CA LEU A 159 -2.76 9.10 11.13
C LEU A 159 -2.45 8.11 12.25
N THR A 160 -3.47 7.64 12.93
CA THR A 160 -3.32 6.69 14.02
C THR A 160 -3.98 5.36 13.69
N VAL A 161 -3.39 4.29 14.20
CA VAL A 161 -4.02 2.96 14.24
C VAL A 161 -4.94 2.92 15.44
N PRO A 162 -6.27 2.82 15.24
CA PRO A 162 -7.22 2.90 16.34
C PRO A 162 -7.09 1.69 17.29
N ILE A 163 -7.30 1.94 18.56
CA ILE A 163 -7.35 0.93 19.60
C ILE A 163 -8.81 0.64 19.94
N GLY A 164 -9.15 -0.65 19.97
CA GLY A 164 -10.48 -1.12 20.37
C GLY A 164 -11.59 -0.81 19.37
N GLY A 165 -12.81 -1.17 19.71
CA GLY A 165 -13.98 -0.97 18.87
C GLY A 165 -14.03 -1.88 17.62
N ILE A 166 -14.95 -1.56 16.69
CA ILE A 166 -15.21 -2.38 15.48
C ILE A 166 -14.07 -2.26 14.46
N THR A 167 -13.33 -1.16 14.47
CA THR A 167 -12.31 -0.83 13.46
C THR A 167 -10.89 -0.81 14.02
N GLY A 168 -10.71 -1.08 15.31
CA GLY A 168 -9.42 -1.04 15.98
C GLY A 168 -8.90 -2.41 16.39
N ILE A 169 -7.65 -2.45 16.87
CA ILE A 169 -7.03 -3.65 17.41
C ILE A 169 -7.34 -3.73 18.91
N PRO A 170 -7.72 -4.91 19.45
CA PRO A 170 -8.00 -5.05 20.88
C PRO A 170 -6.81 -4.63 21.75
N THR A 171 -7.10 -4.16 22.96
CA THR A 171 -6.09 -3.78 23.95
C THR A 171 -5.83 -4.87 24.97
N THR A 172 -4.62 -4.88 25.54
CA THR A 172 -4.26 -5.79 26.64
C THR A 172 -4.33 -5.15 28.03
N GLY A 173 -4.70 -3.87 28.13
CA GLY A 173 -4.72 -3.14 29.40
C GLY A 173 -5.38 -1.78 29.32
N SER A 174 -5.30 -1.02 30.40
CA SER A 174 -5.87 0.33 30.53
C SER A 174 -4.92 1.44 30.07
N SER A 175 -3.65 1.13 29.91
CA SER A 175 -2.64 2.08 29.39
C SER A 175 -2.29 1.73 27.95
N PHE A 176 -2.43 2.67 27.07
CA PHE A 176 -2.08 2.51 25.65
C PHE A 176 -1.60 3.83 25.05
N ASN A 177 -0.84 3.71 23.96
CA ASN A 177 -0.49 4.81 23.09
C ASN A 177 -0.65 4.34 21.64
N GLU A 178 -1.43 5.07 20.84
CA GLU A 178 -1.70 4.67 19.48
C GLU A 178 -0.45 4.79 18.60
N PHE A 179 -0.25 3.81 17.75
CA PHE A 179 0.78 3.84 16.71
C PHE A 179 0.44 4.93 15.70
N GLN A 180 1.42 5.75 15.37
CA GLN A 180 1.23 6.93 14.52
C GLN A 180 2.06 6.87 13.25
N LEU A 181 1.45 7.28 12.16
CA LEU A 181 2.07 7.48 10.86
C LEU A 181 1.95 8.94 10.46
N THR A 182 3.06 9.59 10.17
CA THR A 182 3.07 10.97 9.67
C THR A 182 3.06 10.96 8.15
N ILE A 183 2.16 11.72 7.55
CA ILE A 183 2.10 11.88 6.10
C ILE A 183 3.18 12.86 5.68
N GLN A 184 4.11 12.40 4.88
CA GLN A 184 5.02 13.26 4.15
C GLN A 184 4.49 13.41 2.73
N LYS A 185 4.14 14.62 2.38
CA LYS A 185 3.76 14.98 1.03
C LYS A 185 5.02 15.05 0.19
N THR A 186 5.47 13.93 -0.29
CA THR A 186 6.34 13.97 -1.45
C THR A 186 5.47 14.42 -2.62
N PHE A 187 5.69 15.63 -3.08
CA PHE A 187 5.30 16.01 -4.42
C PHE A 187 6.11 15.15 -5.39
N VAL A 188 5.67 13.94 -5.59
CA VAL A 188 5.93 13.26 -6.83
C VAL A 188 4.88 13.80 -7.79
N ASP A 189 5.04 15.05 -8.20
CA ASP A 189 4.72 15.36 -9.57
C ASP A 189 5.47 14.29 -10.34
N LYS A 190 4.74 13.39 -10.94
CA LYS A 190 5.32 12.40 -11.83
C LYS A 190 5.87 13.20 -13.01
N PHE A 191 7.02 13.81 -12.77
CA PHE A 191 7.85 14.31 -13.83
C PHE A 191 8.32 13.06 -14.56
N THR A 192 7.56 12.62 -15.52
CA THR A 192 8.06 11.72 -16.52
C THR A 192 8.95 12.60 -17.41
N GLY A 193 10.05 13.04 -16.80
CA GLY A 193 11.11 13.70 -17.53
C GLY A 193 11.85 12.62 -18.28
N TRP A 194 11.60 12.53 -19.56
CA TRP A 194 12.57 11.95 -20.44
C TRP A 194 13.74 12.93 -20.43
N ALA A 195 14.88 12.51 -19.89
CA ALA A 195 16.11 13.24 -20.07
C ALA A 195 16.49 13.15 -21.56
N ILE A 196 15.94 14.05 -22.35
CA ILE A 196 16.31 14.21 -23.76
C ILE A 196 17.43 15.25 -23.79
N GLY A 197 18.64 14.79 -23.58
CA GLY A 197 19.81 15.60 -23.78
C GLY A 197 19.94 16.77 -22.79
N GLU A 198 20.93 17.61 -23.06
CA GLU A 198 21.18 18.84 -22.33
C GLU A 198 20.10 19.88 -22.64
N LEU A 199 19.56 20.56 -21.59
CA LEU A 199 18.63 21.67 -21.77
C LEU A 199 19.33 22.79 -22.56
N GLN A 200 18.88 23.04 -23.75
CA GLN A 200 19.41 24.12 -24.59
C GLN A 200 18.52 25.34 -24.48
N VAL A 201 19.04 26.42 -23.92
CA VAL A 201 18.36 27.72 -23.87
C VAL A 201 18.55 28.38 -25.22
N LEU A 202 17.45 28.71 -25.89
CA LEU A 202 17.43 29.47 -27.11
C LEU A 202 17.48 30.96 -26.80
N ASP A 203 17.90 31.76 -27.78
CA ASP A 203 17.86 33.19 -27.67
C ASP A 203 16.42 33.72 -27.69
N SER A 204 16.20 34.91 -27.10
CA SER A 204 14.90 35.57 -27.20
C SER A 204 14.57 35.93 -28.64
N ILE A 205 13.30 35.88 -28.94
CA ILE A 205 12.80 36.30 -30.27
C ILE A 205 12.11 37.66 -30.19
N ASP A 206 12.27 38.39 -29.09
CA ASP A 206 11.62 39.68 -28.84
C ASP A 206 11.95 40.72 -29.91
N ASP A 207 13.20 40.72 -30.39
CA ASP A 207 13.69 41.61 -31.43
C ASP A 207 13.06 41.37 -32.81
N GLN A 208 12.38 40.23 -32.99
CA GLN A 208 11.76 39.84 -34.24
C GLN A 208 10.27 40.22 -34.31
N PHE A 209 9.67 40.67 -33.20
CA PHE A 209 8.25 41.07 -33.19
C PHE A 209 8.05 42.44 -33.81
N ASP A 210 7.29 42.51 -34.91
CA ASP A 210 6.94 43.76 -35.61
C ASP A 210 5.42 44.02 -35.67
N GLY A 211 4.63 43.19 -34.94
CA GLY A 211 3.17 43.28 -34.88
C GLY A 211 2.44 42.62 -36.06
N THR A 212 3.15 42.13 -37.04
CA THR A 212 2.57 41.48 -38.25
C THR A 212 3.19 40.12 -38.54
N LYS A 213 4.41 39.92 -38.13
CA LYS A 213 5.17 38.68 -38.31
C LYS A 213 4.67 37.59 -37.38
N ILE A 214 4.38 36.43 -37.90
CA ILE A 214 3.90 35.28 -37.18
C ILE A 214 4.91 34.11 -37.14
N ALA A 215 5.95 34.13 -37.96
CA ALA A 215 6.97 33.10 -38.08
C ALA A 215 8.34 33.62 -37.63
N PHE A 216 8.97 32.94 -36.68
CA PHE A 216 10.19 33.39 -36.02
C PHE A 216 11.27 32.31 -36.12
N GLN A 217 12.50 32.75 -36.31
CA GLN A 217 13.66 31.85 -36.39
C GLN A 217 14.23 31.57 -34.99
N THR A 218 14.52 30.32 -34.71
CA THR A 218 15.21 29.91 -33.48
C THR A 218 16.72 30.13 -33.62
N LYS A 219 17.30 30.81 -32.65
CA LYS A 219 18.74 31.09 -32.57
C LYS A 219 19.27 30.62 -31.19
N ASN A 220 20.55 30.35 -31.10
CA ASN A 220 21.22 30.22 -29.83
C ASN A 220 21.63 31.59 -29.29
N GLN A 221 22.12 31.64 -28.06
CA GLN A 221 22.56 32.86 -27.39
C GLN A 221 23.76 33.57 -28.12
N ALA A 222 24.41 32.90 -29.07
CA ALA A 222 25.43 33.48 -29.93
C ALA A 222 24.86 34.01 -31.24
N GLY A 223 23.53 34.03 -31.44
CA GLY A 223 22.84 34.53 -32.62
C GLY A 223 22.83 33.59 -33.80
N ASN A 224 23.38 32.39 -33.68
CA ASN A 224 23.39 31.42 -34.79
C ASN A 224 22.04 30.69 -34.89
N LEU A 225 21.58 30.47 -36.11
CA LEU A 225 20.38 29.69 -36.39
C LEU A 225 20.54 28.27 -35.85
N ILE A 226 19.56 27.80 -35.10
CA ILE A 226 19.50 26.44 -34.60
C ILE A 226 18.37 25.69 -35.28
N SER A 227 18.70 24.55 -35.84
CA SER A 227 17.72 23.58 -36.33
C SER A 227 17.54 22.48 -35.29
N ILE A 228 16.31 22.36 -34.74
CA ILE A 228 15.96 21.38 -33.75
C ILE A 228 15.44 20.13 -34.46
N LEU A 229 16.27 19.10 -34.50
CA LEU A 229 15.98 17.82 -35.13
C LEU A 229 16.11 16.69 -34.11
N SER A 230 15.41 15.57 -34.32
CA SER A 230 15.62 14.38 -33.51
C SER A 230 17.03 13.79 -33.71
N SER A 231 17.50 13.02 -32.78
CA SER A 231 18.80 12.32 -32.86
C SER A 231 18.97 11.39 -34.07
N LYS A 232 17.88 11.13 -34.82
CA LYS A 232 17.85 10.37 -36.05
C LYS A 232 17.66 11.24 -37.32
N GLY A 233 17.78 12.57 -37.21
CA GLY A 233 17.55 13.48 -38.30
C GLY A 233 16.08 13.71 -38.67
N SER A 234 15.16 13.15 -37.89
CA SER A 234 13.72 13.41 -38.05
C SER A 234 13.29 14.62 -37.22
N ASN A 235 12.25 15.33 -37.68
CA ASN A 235 11.67 16.42 -36.92
C ASN A 235 11.14 15.92 -35.56
N ILE A 236 11.30 16.75 -34.54
CA ILE A 236 10.88 16.42 -33.18
C ILE A 236 9.37 16.62 -33.05
N ASN A 237 8.73 15.81 -32.21
CA ASN A 237 7.37 16.14 -31.81
C ASN A 237 7.41 17.36 -30.88
N VAL A 238 6.85 18.44 -31.33
CA VAL A 238 6.84 19.75 -30.64
C VAL A 238 6.22 19.68 -29.25
N GLN A 239 5.23 18.82 -29.06
CA GLN A 239 4.54 18.70 -27.78
C GLN A 239 5.44 18.18 -26.64
N ASP A 240 6.58 17.55 -27.00
CA ASP A 240 7.40 16.84 -26.04
C ASP A 240 8.72 17.56 -25.71
N THR A 241 9.09 18.60 -26.45
CA THR A 241 10.49 19.07 -26.43
C THR A 241 10.71 20.59 -26.38
N LEU A 242 9.72 21.41 -26.69
CA LEU A 242 9.89 22.86 -26.75
C LEU A 242 8.97 23.57 -25.75
N LEU A 243 9.56 24.35 -24.85
CA LEU A 243 8.85 25.20 -23.88
C LEU A 243 9.00 26.67 -24.34
N ILE A 244 7.90 27.31 -24.65
CA ILE A 244 7.86 28.73 -25.08
C ILE A 244 7.07 29.54 -24.06
N PHE A 245 7.66 30.64 -23.61
CA PHE A 245 7.02 31.60 -22.72
C PHE A 245 6.86 32.93 -23.41
N ILE A 246 5.69 33.53 -23.28
CA ILE A 246 5.41 34.92 -23.70
C ILE A 246 4.91 35.66 -22.47
N ASN A 247 5.60 36.70 -22.04
CA ASN A 247 5.30 37.44 -20.81
C ASN A 247 5.09 36.51 -19.61
N ASP A 248 6.04 35.58 -19.42
CA ASP A 248 6.01 34.54 -18.35
C ASP A 248 4.85 33.55 -18.43
N VAL A 249 4.07 33.54 -19.51
CA VAL A 249 2.99 32.60 -19.73
C VAL A 249 3.43 31.50 -20.69
N LEU A 250 3.41 30.26 -20.22
CA LEU A 250 3.72 29.08 -21.03
C LEU A 250 2.70 28.93 -22.16
N GLN A 251 3.18 28.87 -23.39
CA GLN A 251 2.37 28.70 -24.59
C GLN A 251 2.07 27.21 -24.83
N VAL A 252 0.83 26.91 -25.24
CA VAL A 252 0.37 25.55 -25.48
C VAL A 252 0.67 25.16 -26.94
N PRO A 253 1.47 24.11 -27.20
CA PRO A 253 1.73 23.59 -28.53
C PRO A 253 0.42 23.25 -29.27
N GLY A 254 0.37 23.59 -30.58
CA GLY A 254 -0.81 23.36 -31.42
C GLY A 254 -1.97 24.33 -31.19
N LYS A 255 -1.89 25.20 -30.14
CA LYS A 255 -2.88 26.27 -29.90
C LYS A 255 -2.24 27.65 -29.94
N GLY A 256 -1.20 27.90 -29.16
CA GLY A 256 -0.50 29.17 -29.15
C GLY A 256 0.59 29.26 -30.22
N TYR A 257 1.15 28.13 -30.59
CA TYR A 257 2.18 28.06 -31.63
C TYR A 257 2.20 26.69 -32.32
N THR A 258 2.81 26.64 -33.49
CA THR A 258 3.15 25.43 -34.22
C THR A 258 4.65 25.39 -34.51
N PHE A 259 5.24 24.21 -34.34
CA PHE A 259 6.66 23.97 -34.63
C PHE A 259 6.84 22.57 -35.25
N PRO A 260 6.90 22.47 -36.57
CA PRO A 260 7.03 21.17 -37.24
C PRO A 260 8.45 20.60 -37.14
N GLY A 261 9.36 21.24 -36.40
CA GLY A 261 10.78 21.00 -36.40
C GLY A 261 11.55 21.95 -37.31
N GLY A 262 12.88 21.86 -37.27
CA GLY A 262 13.74 22.78 -37.98
C GLY A 262 14.07 24.03 -37.19
N SER A 263 14.04 25.19 -37.77
CA SER A 263 14.45 26.48 -37.17
C SER A 263 13.35 27.55 -37.14
N ILE A 264 12.10 27.21 -37.43
CA ILE A 264 11.01 28.19 -37.52
C ILE A 264 9.85 27.78 -36.60
N ILE A 265 9.48 28.69 -35.71
CA ILE A 265 8.28 28.62 -34.88
C ILE A 265 7.23 29.55 -35.47
N THR A 266 5.98 29.11 -35.55
CA THR A 266 4.86 29.94 -36.04
C THR A 266 3.83 30.10 -34.92
N PHE A 267 3.51 31.33 -34.56
CA PHE A 267 2.45 31.64 -33.60
C PHE A 267 1.08 31.74 -34.31
N ALA A 268 0.03 31.42 -33.56
CA ALA A 268 -1.35 31.44 -34.03
C ALA A 268 -1.91 32.86 -34.10
#